data_3ed4aaded7054154f71e9b0cab51873a
#
_entry.id   3ed4aaded7054154f71e9b0cab51873a
#
_cell.length_a   1.000
_cell.length_b   1.000
_cell.length_c   1.000
_cell.angle_alpha   90.00
_cell.angle_beta   90.00
_cell.angle_gamma   90.00
#
_symmetry.space_group_name_H-M   'P 1'
#
loop_
_entity.id
_entity.type
_entity.pdbx_description
1 polymer ?
#
loop_
_entity_poly.entity_id
_entity_poly.type
_entity_poly.pdbx_seq_one_letter_code
_entity_poly.pdbx_strand_id
1 'polypeptide(L)'
;MLSFLPAPLIGVISSILLGLNTLFWCVLLYIPAIFKLIIPHQGFRVLCTRLIIWLSESWVACNTGWMKLTHGTRWTVRGEEKLKRKSWYLVLSNHQSWVDIIAMQRVFNRRAPFLKFFLKQQLIWVPVIGLA
;
A
#
# COMPACT_ATOMS: atom_id res chain seq x y z
N MET A 1 -13.32 14.77 -8.49
CA MET A 1 -14.17 14.30 -9.58
C MET A 1 -13.74 14.99 -10.87
N LEU A 2 -12.88 14.33 -11.62
CA LEU A 2 -12.27 14.89 -12.83
C LEU A 2 -12.99 14.39 -14.10
N SER A 3 -14.29 14.08 -13.98
CA SER A 3 -15.11 13.50 -15.06
C SER A 3 -15.31 14.41 -16.27
N PHE A 4 -14.87 15.66 -16.18
CA PHE A 4 -14.89 16.63 -17.29
C PHE A 4 -13.67 16.51 -18.22
N LEU A 5 -12.64 15.75 -17.83
CA LEU A 5 -11.42 15.56 -18.59
C LEU A 5 -11.50 14.30 -19.46
N PRO A 6 -10.82 14.26 -20.63
CA PRO A 6 -10.69 13.05 -21.43
C PRO A 6 -10.05 11.90 -20.66
N ALA A 7 -10.56 10.68 -20.85
CA ALA A 7 -10.08 9.49 -20.13
C ALA A 7 -8.55 9.27 -20.20
N PRO A 8 -7.86 9.47 -21.35
CA PRO A 8 -6.40 9.35 -21.39
C PRO A 8 -5.69 10.34 -20.49
N LEU A 9 -6.19 11.57 -20.41
CA LEU A 9 -5.59 12.62 -19.55
C LEU A 9 -5.76 12.30 -18.06
N ILE A 10 -6.93 11.79 -17.68
CA ILE A 10 -7.17 11.30 -16.31
C ILE A 10 -6.19 10.16 -15.98
N GLY A 11 -5.96 9.24 -16.92
CA GLY A 11 -5.01 8.14 -16.76
C GLY A 11 -3.59 8.63 -16.50
N VAL A 12 -3.10 9.58 -17.30
CA VAL A 12 -1.77 10.18 -17.14
C VAL A 12 -1.65 10.90 -15.80
N ILE A 13 -2.61 11.76 -15.46
CA ILE A 13 -2.61 12.49 -14.17
C ILE A 13 -2.61 11.50 -13.00
N SER A 14 -3.48 10.48 -13.03
CA SER A 14 -3.55 9.46 -11.98
C SER A 14 -2.24 8.70 -11.82
N SER A 15 -1.57 8.37 -12.93
CA SER A 15 -0.28 7.66 -12.90
C SER A 15 0.83 8.52 -12.30
N ILE A 16 0.89 9.81 -12.67
CA ILE A 16 1.86 10.76 -12.12
C ILE A 16 1.63 10.94 -10.62
N LEU A 17 0.39 11.16 -10.20
CA LEU A 17 0.05 11.35 -8.80
C LEU A 17 0.34 10.10 -7.96
N LEU A 18 0.03 8.91 -8.49
CA LEU A 18 0.37 7.64 -7.85
C LEU A 18 1.89 7.47 -7.71
N GLY A 19 2.65 7.79 -8.76
CA GLY A 19 4.11 7.73 -8.74
C GLY A 19 4.73 8.69 -7.72
N LEU A 20 4.30 9.95 -7.71
CA LEU A 20 4.77 10.97 -6.75
C LEU A 20 4.41 10.59 -5.32
N ASN A 21 3.17 10.14 -5.08
CA ASN A 21 2.74 9.68 -3.77
C ASN A 21 3.59 8.48 -3.29
N THR A 22 3.83 7.51 -4.16
CA THR A 22 4.66 6.36 -3.84
C THR A 22 6.09 6.77 -3.51
N LEU A 23 6.71 7.63 -4.32
CA LEU A 23 8.05 8.13 -4.08
C LEU A 23 8.17 8.85 -2.72
N PHE A 24 7.23 9.75 -2.42
CA PHE A 24 7.16 10.46 -1.15
C PHE A 24 7.12 9.49 0.05
N TRP A 25 6.20 8.54 0.04
CA TRP A 25 6.06 7.58 1.13
C TRP A 25 7.24 6.62 1.23
N CYS A 26 7.86 6.23 0.11
CA CYS A 26 9.06 5.41 0.10
C CYS A 26 10.22 6.11 0.80
N VAL A 27 10.47 7.39 0.50
CA VAL A 27 11.52 8.18 1.18
C VAL A 27 11.28 8.18 2.70
N LEU A 28 10.03 8.41 3.14
CA LEU A 28 9.69 8.39 4.56
C LEU A 28 9.87 7.00 5.19
N LEU A 29 9.59 5.92 4.47
CA LEU A 29 9.75 4.53 4.93
C LEU A 29 11.22 4.13 5.09
N TYR A 30 12.11 4.61 4.22
CA TYR A 30 13.53 4.30 4.32
C TYR A 30 14.18 4.86 5.58
N ILE A 31 13.73 5.98 6.10
CA ILE A 31 14.29 6.59 7.33
C ILE A 31 14.24 5.59 8.50
N PRO A 32 13.06 5.14 8.98
CA PRO A 32 13.00 4.18 10.08
C PRO A 32 13.57 2.81 9.70
N ALA A 33 13.55 2.42 8.42
CA ALA A 33 14.15 1.16 7.97
C ALA A 33 15.67 1.17 8.14
N ILE A 34 16.36 2.24 7.76
CA ILE A 34 17.81 2.42 7.94
C ILE A 34 18.16 2.42 9.43
N PHE A 35 17.45 3.21 10.24
CA PHE A 35 17.68 3.23 11.68
C PHE A 35 17.48 1.88 12.35
N LYS A 36 16.48 1.10 11.91
CA LYS A 36 16.25 -0.26 12.38
C LYS A 36 17.40 -1.21 12.06
N LEU A 37 18.12 -1.01 10.95
CA LEU A 37 19.30 -1.81 10.60
C LEU A 37 20.52 -1.41 11.44
N ILE A 38 20.73 -0.12 11.68
CA ILE A 38 21.92 0.41 12.36
C ILE A 38 21.84 0.15 13.88
N ILE A 39 20.65 0.30 14.48
CA ILE A 39 20.49 0.23 15.93
C ILE A 39 19.97 -1.15 16.33
N PRO A 40 20.80 -2.04 16.97
CA PRO A 40 20.39 -3.41 17.30
C PRO A 40 19.52 -3.52 18.55
N HIS A 41 19.13 -2.39 19.17
CA HIS A 41 18.32 -2.40 20.39
C HIS A 41 16.87 -2.87 20.10
N GLN A 42 16.44 -3.94 20.79
CA GLN A 42 15.15 -4.62 20.51
C GLN A 42 13.93 -3.68 20.63
N GLY A 43 13.84 -2.87 21.67
CA GLY A 43 12.73 -1.93 21.86
C GLY A 43 12.66 -0.90 20.75
N PHE A 44 13.81 -0.39 20.31
CA PHE A 44 13.89 0.55 19.18
C PHE A 44 13.46 -0.08 17.85
N ARG A 45 13.89 -1.32 17.58
CA ARG A 45 13.46 -2.07 16.38
C ARG A 45 11.96 -2.30 16.34
N VAL A 46 11.34 -2.56 17.49
CA VAL A 46 9.87 -2.68 17.58
C VAL A 46 9.20 -1.34 17.27
N LEU A 47 9.72 -0.22 17.78
CA LEU A 47 9.20 1.12 17.47
C LEU A 47 9.32 1.43 15.98
N CYS A 48 10.49 1.21 15.37
CA CYS A 48 10.68 1.39 13.93
C CYS A 48 9.71 0.53 13.11
N THR A 49 9.49 -0.73 13.50
CA THR A 49 8.53 -1.60 12.82
C THR A 49 7.10 -1.06 12.89
N ARG A 50 6.67 -0.57 14.05
CA ARG A 50 5.34 0.05 14.19
C ARG A 50 5.20 1.29 13.32
N LEU A 51 6.25 2.12 13.26
CA LEU A 51 6.29 3.33 12.44
C LEU A 51 6.22 2.98 10.94
N ILE A 52 6.99 1.98 10.50
CA ILE A 52 6.96 1.50 9.11
C ILE A 52 5.55 1.02 8.73
N ILE A 53 4.90 0.23 9.58
CA ILE A 53 3.54 -0.24 9.34
C ILE A 53 2.57 0.94 9.24
N TRP A 54 2.65 1.91 10.14
CA TRP A 54 1.79 3.08 10.15
C TRP A 54 1.98 3.94 8.88
N LEU A 55 3.23 4.16 8.45
CA LEU A 55 3.54 4.87 7.21
C LEU A 55 2.99 4.13 5.99
N SER A 56 3.14 2.80 5.94
CA SER A 56 2.61 1.97 4.86
C SER A 56 1.08 1.99 4.80
N GLU A 57 0.41 1.91 5.94
CA GLU A 57 -1.06 2.04 6.03
C GLU A 57 -1.53 3.42 5.56
N SER A 58 -0.76 4.46 5.86
CA SER A 58 -1.06 5.84 5.45
C SER A 58 -0.86 6.03 3.95
N TRP A 59 0.18 5.45 3.36
CA TRP A 59 0.38 5.39 1.92
C TRP A 59 -0.82 4.75 1.20
N VAL A 60 -1.30 3.59 1.70
CA VAL A 60 -2.49 2.92 1.16
C VAL A 60 -3.74 3.81 1.30
N ALA A 61 -3.88 4.52 2.40
CA ALA A 61 -5.01 5.46 2.59
C ALA A 61 -4.96 6.61 1.58
N CYS A 62 -3.78 7.18 1.31
CA CYS A 62 -3.59 8.21 0.28
C CYS A 62 -3.93 7.68 -1.12
N ASN A 63 -3.45 6.48 -1.49
CA ASN A 63 -3.80 5.84 -2.76
C ASN A 63 -5.32 5.64 -2.89
N THR A 64 -5.98 5.23 -1.82
CA THR A 64 -7.44 5.10 -1.78
C THR A 64 -8.15 6.44 -1.99
N GLY A 65 -7.62 7.52 -1.42
CA GLY A 65 -8.11 8.89 -1.63
C GLY A 65 -8.02 9.30 -3.10
N TRP A 66 -6.86 9.07 -3.73
CA TRP A 66 -6.65 9.35 -5.15
C TRP A 66 -7.59 8.55 -6.05
N MET A 67 -7.76 7.27 -5.79
CA MET A 67 -8.72 6.45 -6.54
C MET A 67 -10.15 7.00 -6.47
N LYS A 68 -10.57 7.50 -5.31
CA LYS A 68 -11.90 8.12 -5.18
C LYS A 68 -12.03 9.41 -5.98
N LEU A 69 -10.95 10.19 -6.10
CA LEU A 69 -10.94 11.46 -6.83
C LEU A 69 -10.90 11.26 -8.34
N THR A 70 -10.12 10.29 -8.81
CA THR A 70 -9.87 10.07 -10.25
C THR A 70 -10.83 9.07 -10.87
N HIS A 71 -11.26 8.06 -10.14
CA HIS A 71 -12.12 6.99 -10.63
C HIS A 71 -13.43 6.93 -9.86
N GLY A 72 -14.56 7.06 -10.55
CA GLY A 72 -15.91 6.92 -9.99
C GLY A 72 -16.31 5.46 -9.68
N THR A 73 -15.34 4.60 -9.35
CA THR A 73 -15.56 3.16 -9.13
C THR A 73 -16.45 2.91 -7.91
N ARG A 74 -17.53 2.19 -8.10
CA ARG A 74 -18.38 1.69 -7.01
C ARG A 74 -17.78 0.40 -6.45
N TRP A 75 -17.63 0.35 -5.14
CA TRP A 75 -17.08 -0.79 -4.42
C TRP A 75 -18.18 -1.51 -3.65
N THR A 76 -18.29 -2.80 -3.88
CA THR A 76 -19.13 -3.68 -3.05
C THR A 76 -18.22 -4.65 -2.33
N VAL A 77 -18.07 -4.49 -1.02
CA VAL A 77 -17.26 -5.35 -0.16
C VAL A 77 -18.21 -6.08 0.78
N ARG A 78 -18.05 -7.40 0.92
CA ARG A 78 -18.86 -8.23 1.82
C ARG A 78 -17.94 -9.01 2.74
N GLY A 79 -18.34 -9.18 4.00
CA GLY A 79 -17.58 -9.96 4.98
C GLY A 79 -16.43 -9.21 5.67
N GLU A 80 -16.26 -7.92 5.39
CA GLU A 80 -15.20 -7.10 6.00
C GLU A 80 -15.36 -6.93 7.53
N GLU A 81 -16.60 -7.05 8.03
CA GLU A 81 -16.95 -6.98 9.44
C GLU A 81 -16.37 -8.14 10.25
N LYS A 82 -16.00 -9.25 9.61
CA LYS A 82 -15.38 -10.43 10.23
C LYS A 82 -13.88 -10.29 10.44
N LEU A 83 -13.27 -9.27 9.84
CA LEU A 83 -11.82 -9.06 9.92
C LEU A 83 -11.43 -8.50 11.29
N LYS A 84 -10.32 -9.03 11.83
CA LYS A 84 -9.75 -8.60 13.11
C LYS A 84 -8.29 -8.22 12.92
N ARG A 85 -7.89 -7.02 13.33
CA ARG A 85 -6.52 -6.49 13.16
C ARG A 85 -5.43 -7.32 13.84
N LYS A 86 -5.76 -8.09 14.86
CA LYS A 86 -4.81 -8.93 15.63
C LYS A 86 -4.87 -10.41 15.27
N SER A 87 -5.53 -10.77 14.18
CA SER A 87 -5.65 -12.16 13.71
C SER A 87 -4.69 -12.45 12.56
N TRP A 88 -4.50 -13.73 12.26
CA TRP A 88 -3.70 -14.20 11.13
C TRP A 88 -4.62 -14.60 9.98
N TYR A 89 -4.27 -14.20 8.77
CA TYR A 89 -5.05 -14.50 7.56
C TYR A 89 -4.12 -14.96 6.44
N LEU A 90 -4.56 -15.97 5.71
CA LEU A 90 -4.05 -16.27 4.38
C LEU A 90 -5.05 -15.71 3.38
N VAL A 91 -4.64 -14.75 2.57
CA VAL A 91 -5.49 -14.11 1.56
C VAL A 91 -5.14 -14.69 0.21
N LEU A 92 -6.12 -15.32 -0.44
CA LEU A 92 -6.04 -15.82 -1.80
C LEU A 92 -6.97 -15.00 -2.68
N SER A 93 -6.50 -14.55 -3.81
CA SER A 93 -7.26 -13.71 -4.73
C SER A 93 -6.89 -14.03 -6.17
N ASN A 94 -7.88 -13.94 -7.05
CA ASN A 94 -7.59 -13.87 -8.48
C ASN A 94 -6.81 -12.58 -8.76
N HIS A 95 -5.77 -12.70 -9.56
CA HIS A 95 -4.91 -11.57 -9.90
C HIS A 95 -4.84 -11.43 -11.42
N GLN A 96 -5.45 -10.38 -11.94
CA GLN A 96 -5.50 -10.08 -13.38
C GLN A 96 -4.71 -8.81 -13.73
N SER A 97 -4.57 -7.89 -12.77
CA SER A 97 -3.90 -6.61 -13.00
C SER A 97 -3.30 -6.03 -11.73
N TRP A 98 -2.43 -5.03 -11.88
CA TRP A 98 -1.88 -4.26 -10.76
C TRP A 98 -2.94 -3.57 -9.90
N VAL A 99 -4.11 -3.29 -10.48
CA VAL A 99 -5.24 -2.68 -9.77
C VAL A 99 -5.76 -3.59 -8.67
N ASP A 100 -5.67 -4.91 -8.84
CA ASP A 100 -6.13 -5.87 -7.83
C ASP A 100 -5.32 -5.76 -6.54
N ILE A 101 -4.01 -5.47 -6.63
CA ILE A 101 -3.16 -5.25 -5.46
C ILE A 101 -3.64 -4.03 -4.69
N ILE A 102 -3.90 -2.92 -5.39
CA ILE A 102 -4.40 -1.68 -4.77
C ILE A 102 -5.79 -1.91 -4.17
N ALA A 103 -6.64 -2.69 -4.85
CA ALA A 103 -7.96 -3.05 -4.37
C ALA A 103 -7.90 -3.85 -3.06
N MET A 104 -7.05 -4.88 -3.01
CA MET A 104 -6.82 -5.66 -1.79
C MET A 104 -6.27 -4.79 -0.67
N GLN A 105 -5.25 -4.00 -0.94
CA GLN A 105 -4.69 -3.08 0.06
C GLN A 105 -5.78 -2.17 0.63
N ARG A 106 -6.65 -1.59 -0.20
CA ARG A 106 -7.75 -0.74 0.23
C ARG A 106 -8.72 -1.47 1.15
N VAL A 107 -9.13 -2.70 0.79
CA VAL A 107 -10.13 -3.47 1.55
C VAL A 107 -9.59 -3.86 2.92
N PHE A 108 -8.33 -4.31 2.99
CA PHE A 108 -7.72 -4.81 4.22
C PHE A 108 -7.04 -3.73 5.07
N ASN A 109 -6.83 -2.52 4.53
CA ASN A 109 -6.11 -1.46 5.24
C ASN A 109 -6.75 -1.13 6.59
N ARG A 110 -5.97 -1.24 7.67
CA ARG A 110 -6.37 -1.00 9.06
C ARG A 110 -7.48 -1.92 9.61
N ARG A 111 -7.97 -2.88 8.82
CA ARG A 111 -8.99 -3.88 9.23
C ARG A 111 -8.38 -5.23 9.55
N ALA A 112 -7.33 -5.59 8.85
CA ALA A 112 -6.53 -6.79 9.08
C ALA A 112 -5.08 -6.39 9.38
N PRO A 113 -4.19 -7.33 9.77
CA PRO A 113 -2.75 -7.09 9.79
C PRO A 113 -2.27 -6.60 8.41
N PHE A 114 -1.20 -5.79 8.41
CA PHE A 114 -0.66 -5.27 7.15
C PHE A 114 -0.32 -6.43 6.20
N LEU A 115 -0.83 -6.36 4.97
CA LEU A 115 -0.68 -7.41 3.97
C LEU A 115 0.79 -7.57 3.57
N LYS A 116 1.26 -8.81 3.58
CA LYS A 116 2.54 -9.21 3.02
C LYS A 116 2.28 -10.02 1.76
N PHE A 117 2.90 -9.64 0.67
CA PHE A 117 2.72 -10.30 -0.63
C PHE A 117 3.85 -11.29 -0.90
N PHE A 118 3.50 -12.44 -1.47
CA PHE A 118 4.50 -13.33 -2.06
C PHE A 118 4.86 -12.78 -3.43
N LEU A 119 6.11 -12.36 -3.58
CA LEU A 119 6.63 -11.80 -4.83
C LEU A 119 7.56 -12.81 -5.51
N LYS A 120 7.62 -12.73 -6.85
CA LYS A 120 8.64 -13.50 -7.60
C LYS A 120 10.04 -13.05 -7.15
N GLN A 121 10.94 -13.99 -7.00
CA GLN A 121 12.33 -13.74 -6.56
C GLN A 121 13.04 -12.68 -7.41
N GLN A 122 12.71 -12.59 -8.69
CA GLN A 122 13.25 -11.58 -9.62
C GLN A 122 12.92 -10.14 -9.22
N LEU A 123 11.82 -9.92 -8.50
CA LEU A 123 11.40 -8.58 -8.06
C LEU A 123 12.23 -8.04 -6.87
N ILE A 124 13.05 -8.86 -6.24
CA ILE A 124 14.01 -8.44 -5.21
C ILE A 124 15.02 -7.43 -5.78
N TRP A 125 15.35 -7.54 -7.07
CA TRP A 125 16.29 -6.65 -7.74
C TRP A 125 15.69 -5.33 -8.22
N VAL A 126 14.37 -5.16 -8.11
CA VAL A 126 13.71 -3.90 -8.46
C VAL A 126 13.89 -2.92 -7.30
N PRO A 127 14.52 -1.76 -7.52
CA PRO A 127 14.64 -0.72 -6.50
C PRO A 127 13.26 -0.40 -5.90
N VAL A 128 13.19 -0.16 -4.61
CA VAL A 128 11.97 0.12 -3.85
C VAL A 128 11.15 -1.14 -3.49
N ILE A 129 10.94 -2.10 -4.41
CA ILE A 129 10.15 -3.30 -4.14
C ILE A 129 10.97 -4.35 -3.38
N GLY A 130 12.24 -4.52 -3.74
CA GLY A 130 13.11 -5.53 -3.13
C GLY A 130 13.61 -5.17 -1.73
N LEU A 131 13.49 -3.92 -1.32
CA LEU A 131 13.92 -3.42 0.00
C LEU A 131 12.75 -3.23 0.99
N ALA A 132 11.51 -3.31 0.52
CA ALA A 132 10.30 -3.17 1.32
C ALA A 132 9.84 -4.52 1.88
#